data_85e5c6c3826c8f9cd63c42b4552f245c
#
_entry.id   85e5c6c3826c8f9cd63c42b4552f245c
#
_cell.length_a   1.000
_cell.length_b   1.000
_cell.length_c   1.000
_cell.angle_alpha   90.00
_cell.angle_beta   90.00
_cell.angle_gamma   90.00
#
_symmetry.space_group_name_H-M   'P 1'
#
loop_
_entity.id
_entity.type
_entity.pdbx_description
1 polymer ?
#
loop_
_entity_poly.entity_id
_entity_poly.type
_entity_poly.pdbx_seq_one_letter_code
_entity_poly.pdbx_strand_id
1 'polypeptide(L)'
;YYFGHGKDLESLVYYTFGTGVGGGAIQRGEFVGGMNFPEMGHMIVKRHPEDNAKCVCPFHSDCLEGLAAGPALQEKAGRPAFELEPTDPIWDIEAYYAAQCIYNTTLILAPEVIVLGGGVMQQSHLLKKVKQEFEKLMNGYVGYPSVDEYLQTPALGNNAATIGCLAMAKALLK
;
A
#
# COMPACT_ATOMS: atom_id res chain seq x y z
N TYR A 1 6.22 -7.34 -10.89
CA TYR A 1 5.49 -8.23 -11.78
C TYR A 1 6.43 -9.28 -12.38
N TYR A 2 7.27 -9.02 -13.35
CA TYR A 2 8.05 -10.03 -14.07
C TYR A 2 9.04 -10.87 -13.22
N PHE A 3 9.58 -10.34 -12.14
CA PHE A 3 10.65 -10.96 -11.36
C PHE A 3 10.32 -11.16 -9.87
N GLY A 4 9.12 -10.75 -9.45
CA GLY A 4 8.66 -10.86 -8.07
C GLY A 4 7.39 -11.70 -7.94
N HIS A 5 6.56 -11.38 -6.97
CA HIS A 5 5.30 -12.11 -6.69
C HIS A 5 4.28 -12.10 -7.83
N GLY A 6 4.39 -11.19 -8.80
CA GLY A 6 3.52 -11.16 -9.98
C GLY A 6 3.92 -12.12 -11.09
N LYS A 7 5.01 -12.90 -10.92
CA LYS A 7 5.41 -13.89 -11.90
C LYS A 7 4.33 -14.96 -12.02
N ASP A 8 3.94 -15.25 -13.25
CA ASP A 8 2.89 -16.23 -13.59
C ASP A 8 1.45 -15.83 -13.14
N LEU A 9 1.24 -14.59 -12.66
CA LEU A 9 -0.06 -14.01 -12.35
C LEU A 9 -0.53 -13.07 -13.47
N GLU A 10 -1.84 -12.94 -13.65
CA GLU A 10 -2.43 -12.00 -14.59
C GLU A 10 -2.61 -10.60 -14.01
N SER A 11 -2.73 -10.50 -12.68
CA SER A 11 -2.99 -9.23 -11.99
C SER A 11 -2.18 -9.06 -10.72
N LEU A 12 -1.73 -7.83 -10.50
CA LEU A 12 -1.00 -7.41 -9.31
C LEU A 12 -1.25 -5.94 -9.04
N VAL A 13 -1.37 -5.59 -7.77
CA VAL A 13 -1.31 -4.20 -7.33
C VAL A 13 -0.07 -4.01 -6.43
N TYR A 14 0.64 -2.92 -6.65
CA TYR A 14 1.77 -2.50 -5.82
C TYR A 14 1.44 -1.16 -5.17
N TYR A 15 1.60 -1.09 -3.87
CA TYR A 15 1.58 0.16 -3.12
C TYR A 15 2.94 0.45 -2.52
N THR A 16 3.31 1.73 -2.49
CA THR A 16 4.47 2.22 -1.74
C THR A 16 4.01 3.20 -0.68
N PHE A 17 4.39 2.95 0.57
CA PHE A 17 4.18 3.83 1.72
C PHE A 17 5.53 4.38 2.16
N GLY A 18 5.79 5.63 1.86
CA GLY A 18 7.07 6.30 2.11
C GLY A 18 6.88 7.78 2.41
N THR A 19 7.60 8.67 1.72
CA THR A 19 7.39 10.13 1.79
C THR A 19 5.98 10.52 1.33
N GLY A 20 5.43 9.76 0.39
CA GLY A 20 4.03 9.79 -0.02
C GLY A 20 3.45 8.38 -0.02
N VAL A 21 2.22 8.24 -0.52
CA VAL A 21 1.60 6.95 -0.82
C VAL A 21 1.27 6.90 -2.31
N GLY A 22 1.87 5.96 -3.01
CA GLY A 22 1.57 5.72 -4.43
C GLY A 22 1.08 4.30 -4.66
N GLY A 23 0.32 4.11 -5.74
CA GLY A 23 -0.15 2.79 -6.15
C GLY A 23 -0.12 2.62 -7.66
N GLY A 24 0.12 1.40 -8.10
CA GLY A 24 0.04 1.01 -9.50
C GLY A 24 -0.50 -0.41 -9.63
N ALA A 25 -1.25 -0.65 -10.68
CA ALA A 25 -1.89 -1.93 -10.93
C ALA A 25 -1.57 -2.45 -12.34
N ILE A 26 -1.43 -3.75 -12.44
CA ILE A 26 -1.35 -4.49 -13.71
C ILE A 26 -2.52 -5.46 -13.72
N GLN A 27 -3.22 -5.52 -14.85
CA GLN A 27 -4.29 -6.47 -15.08
C GLN A 27 -4.16 -7.04 -16.50
N ARG A 28 -4.11 -8.37 -16.62
CA ARG A 28 -3.88 -9.08 -17.89
C ARG A 28 -2.60 -8.62 -18.61
N GLY A 29 -1.54 -8.34 -17.84
CA GLY A 29 -0.27 -7.88 -18.36
C GLY A 29 -0.18 -6.39 -18.72
N GLU A 30 -1.29 -5.65 -18.66
CA GLU A 30 -1.36 -4.23 -19.00
C GLU A 30 -1.48 -3.35 -17.76
N PHE A 31 -0.88 -2.17 -17.79
CA PHE A 31 -1.06 -1.19 -16.71
C PHE A 31 -2.49 -0.69 -16.68
N VAL A 32 -3.07 -0.66 -15.48
CA VAL A 32 -4.36 -0.03 -15.25
C VAL A 32 -4.19 1.49 -15.33
N GLY A 33 -5.03 2.13 -16.13
CA GLY A 33 -5.03 3.56 -16.38
C GLY A 33 -5.48 3.85 -17.81
N GLY A 34 -5.62 5.11 -18.13
CA GLY A 34 -6.08 5.54 -19.46
C GLY A 34 -5.68 6.98 -19.70
N MET A 35 -6.45 7.93 -19.20
CA MET A 35 -6.14 9.35 -19.31
C MET A 35 -4.86 9.72 -18.55
N ASN A 36 -4.68 9.14 -17.36
CA ASN A 36 -3.53 9.31 -16.47
C ASN A 36 -3.22 8.01 -15.72
N PHE A 37 -2.13 8.00 -14.95
CA PHE A 37 -1.86 6.94 -13.98
C PHE A 37 -2.87 7.05 -12.81
N PRO A 38 -3.27 5.90 -12.23
CA PRO A 38 -4.11 5.90 -11.04
C PRO A 38 -3.44 6.58 -9.87
N GLU A 39 -4.09 7.58 -9.29
CA GLU A 39 -3.65 8.29 -8.09
C GLU A 39 -4.20 7.63 -6.82
N MET A 40 -3.88 6.32 -6.66
CA MET A 40 -4.47 5.46 -5.63
C MET A 40 -4.12 5.90 -4.21
N GLY A 41 -3.02 6.62 -4.02
CA GLY A 41 -2.64 7.20 -2.72
C GLY A 41 -3.55 8.34 -2.26
N HIS A 42 -4.34 8.92 -3.16
CA HIS A 42 -5.25 10.01 -2.82
C HIS A 42 -6.72 9.58 -2.65
N MET A 43 -6.99 8.28 -2.59
CA MET A 43 -8.33 7.82 -2.21
C MET A 43 -8.72 8.35 -0.83
N ILE A 44 -9.98 8.76 -0.68
CA ILE A 44 -10.52 9.18 0.61
C ILE A 44 -10.75 7.93 1.47
N VAL A 45 -10.31 8.00 2.71
CA VAL A 45 -10.45 6.92 3.70
C VAL A 45 -11.18 7.41 4.94
N LYS A 46 -11.81 6.50 5.65
CA LYS A 46 -12.44 6.83 6.93
C LYS A 46 -11.34 7.08 7.97
N ARG A 47 -11.37 8.24 8.60
CA ARG A 47 -10.43 8.61 9.66
C ARG A 47 -10.57 7.67 10.87
N HIS A 48 -9.44 7.27 11.43
CA HIS A 48 -9.43 6.50 12.68
C HIS A 48 -9.97 7.36 13.82
N PRO A 49 -10.84 6.81 14.72
CA PRO A 49 -11.45 7.62 15.79
C PRO A 49 -10.46 8.31 16.73
N GLU A 50 -9.28 7.73 16.92
CA GLU A 50 -8.22 8.28 17.76
C GLU A 50 -7.21 9.16 17.01
N ASP A 51 -7.34 9.29 15.67
CA ASP A 51 -6.46 10.12 14.87
C ASP A 51 -6.98 11.57 14.81
N ASN A 52 -6.42 12.42 15.65
CA ASN A 52 -6.70 13.85 15.69
C ASN A 52 -5.63 14.70 14.97
N ALA A 53 -4.63 14.07 14.34
CA ALA A 53 -3.58 14.79 13.65
C ALA A 53 -4.08 15.44 12.36
N LYS A 54 -3.41 16.50 11.94
CA LYS A 54 -3.72 17.15 10.68
C LYS A 54 -3.34 16.24 9.50
N CYS A 55 -4.22 16.15 8.51
CA CYS A 55 -3.86 15.57 7.22
C CYS A 55 -2.75 16.39 6.56
N VAL A 56 -1.65 15.74 6.17
CA VAL A 56 -0.48 16.43 5.59
C VAL A 56 -0.63 16.68 4.09
N CYS A 57 -1.66 16.15 3.44
CA CYS A 57 -1.92 16.41 2.02
C CYS A 57 -2.36 17.86 1.81
N PRO A 58 -1.76 18.61 0.85
CA PRO A 58 -2.15 19.99 0.59
C PRO A 58 -3.48 20.11 -0.16
N PHE A 59 -4.02 19.03 -0.73
CA PHE A 59 -5.21 19.04 -1.57
C PHE A 59 -6.44 18.45 -0.89
N HIS A 60 -6.27 17.51 0.05
CA HIS A 60 -7.37 16.74 0.65
C HIS A 60 -7.26 16.73 2.17
N SER A 61 -8.41 16.67 2.84
CA SER A 61 -8.47 16.60 4.31
C SER A 61 -8.33 15.19 4.88
N ASP A 62 -8.70 14.14 4.11
CA ASP A 62 -8.76 12.76 4.58
C ASP A 62 -8.37 11.73 3.51
N CYS A 63 -7.40 12.04 2.64
CA CYS A 63 -6.87 11.05 1.72
C CYS A 63 -5.83 10.14 2.39
N LEU A 64 -5.67 8.95 1.84
CA LEU A 64 -4.75 7.93 2.35
C LEU A 64 -3.32 8.48 2.54
N GLU A 65 -2.75 9.14 1.53
CA GLU A 65 -1.40 9.72 1.63
C GLU A 65 -1.29 10.70 2.78
N GLY A 66 -2.26 11.62 2.88
CA GLY A 66 -2.26 12.64 3.91
C GLY A 66 -2.41 12.11 5.33
N LEU A 67 -2.86 10.86 5.47
CA LEU A 67 -3.08 10.20 6.77
C LEU A 67 -2.09 9.06 7.04
N ALA A 68 -1.44 8.47 6.03
CA ALA A 68 -0.65 7.25 6.16
C ALA A 68 0.78 7.35 5.56
N ALA A 69 1.19 8.47 4.99
CA ALA A 69 2.56 8.66 4.58
C ALA A 69 3.51 8.88 5.77
N GLY A 70 4.80 8.68 5.57
CA GLY A 70 5.82 8.93 6.61
C GLY A 70 5.71 10.29 7.29
N PRO A 71 5.50 11.42 6.56
CA PRO A 71 5.21 12.72 7.16
C PRO A 71 3.94 12.73 8.03
N ALA A 72 2.90 11.99 7.65
CA ALA A 72 1.68 11.89 8.46
C ALA A 72 1.92 11.12 9.77
N LEU A 73 2.73 10.06 9.73
CA LEU A 73 3.18 9.35 10.93
C LEU A 73 4.00 10.27 11.85
N GLN A 74 4.91 11.05 11.28
CA GLN A 74 5.69 12.02 12.04
C GLN A 74 4.82 13.10 12.67
N GLU A 75 3.81 13.61 11.97
CA GLU A 75 2.83 14.58 12.52
C GLU A 75 2.08 14.00 13.72
N LYS A 76 1.65 12.74 13.64
CA LYS A 76 0.97 12.04 14.74
C LYS A 76 1.88 11.78 15.94
N ALA A 77 3.12 11.35 15.68
CA ALA A 77 4.05 10.90 16.69
C ALA A 77 4.88 12.02 17.32
N GLY A 78 4.99 13.17 16.67
CA GLY A 78 5.93 14.23 17.02
C GLY A 78 7.41 13.87 16.80
N ARG A 79 7.70 12.73 16.15
CA ARG A 79 9.04 12.20 15.84
C ARG A 79 9.01 11.30 14.61
N PRO A 80 10.16 11.08 13.93
CA PRO A 80 10.23 10.23 12.76
C PRO A 80 9.75 8.79 13.01
N ALA A 81 9.09 8.17 12.02
CA ALA A 81 8.54 6.83 12.14
C ALA A 81 9.59 5.74 12.46
N PHE A 82 10.85 5.92 12.02
CA PHE A 82 11.94 4.97 12.31
C PHE A 82 12.43 5.01 13.77
N GLU A 83 12.00 6.00 14.55
CA GLU A 83 12.27 6.11 15.99
C GLU A 83 11.14 5.53 16.85
N LEU A 84 10.06 5.07 16.24
CA LEU A 84 8.90 4.51 16.94
C LEU A 84 9.17 3.06 17.34
N GLU A 85 8.84 2.71 18.56
CA GLU A 85 8.89 1.33 19.01
C GLU A 85 7.81 0.48 18.31
N PRO A 86 8.06 -0.81 18.07
CA PRO A 86 7.07 -1.70 17.43
C PRO A 86 5.72 -1.78 18.16
N THR A 87 5.70 -1.44 19.44
CA THR A 87 4.52 -1.43 20.32
C THR A 87 3.77 -0.11 20.34
N ASP A 88 4.27 0.92 19.63
CA ASP A 88 3.63 2.23 19.59
C ASP A 88 2.22 2.11 18.97
N PRO A 89 1.18 2.65 19.63
CA PRO A 89 -0.21 2.53 19.15
C PRO A 89 -0.44 3.22 17.79
N ILE A 90 0.45 4.09 17.34
CA ILE A 90 0.39 4.71 16.01
C ILE A 90 0.40 3.65 14.90
N TRP A 91 1.06 2.52 15.12
CA TRP A 91 1.09 1.42 14.15
C TRP A 91 -0.27 0.74 13.95
N ASP A 92 -1.16 0.79 14.95
CA ASP A 92 -2.54 0.31 14.79
C ASP A 92 -3.36 1.27 13.92
N ILE A 93 -3.15 2.58 14.11
CA ILE A 93 -3.75 3.62 13.26
C ILE A 93 -3.24 3.51 11.82
N GLU A 94 -1.94 3.29 11.63
CA GLU A 94 -1.35 3.08 10.29
C GLU A 94 -1.92 1.83 9.60
N ALA A 95 -2.00 0.72 10.33
CA ALA A 95 -2.59 -0.51 9.83
C ALA A 95 -4.06 -0.34 9.42
N TYR A 96 -4.83 0.43 10.17
CA TYR A 96 -6.21 0.76 9.87
C TYR A 96 -6.36 1.49 8.53
N TYR A 97 -5.48 2.46 8.22
CA TYR A 97 -5.51 3.16 6.94
C TYR A 97 -5.03 2.28 5.78
N ALA A 98 -3.93 1.57 5.95
CA ALA A 98 -3.43 0.66 4.94
C ALA A 98 -4.45 -0.45 4.61
N ALA A 99 -5.13 -0.99 5.61
CA ALA A 99 -6.17 -2.00 5.42
C ALA A 99 -7.37 -1.48 4.61
N GLN A 100 -7.80 -0.23 4.80
CA GLN A 100 -8.86 0.38 3.98
C GLN A 100 -8.46 0.52 2.51
N CYS A 101 -7.21 0.90 2.27
CA CYS A 101 -6.64 0.95 0.93
C CYS A 101 -6.74 -0.42 0.24
N ILE A 102 -6.28 -1.47 0.92
CA ILE A 102 -6.29 -2.83 0.41
C ILE A 102 -7.72 -3.32 0.19
N TYR A 103 -8.61 -3.07 1.14
CA TYR A 103 -10.03 -3.40 1.05
C TYR A 103 -10.68 -2.78 -0.20
N ASN A 104 -10.53 -1.47 -0.39
CA ASN A 104 -11.09 -0.78 -1.55
C ASN A 104 -10.52 -1.33 -2.86
N THR A 105 -9.21 -1.59 -2.90
CA THR A 105 -8.53 -2.16 -4.06
C THR A 105 -9.03 -3.56 -4.38
N THR A 106 -9.21 -4.39 -3.36
CA THR A 106 -9.75 -5.75 -3.52
C THR A 106 -11.15 -5.73 -4.12
N LEU A 107 -12.01 -4.84 -3.66
CA LEU A 107 -13.39 -4.73 -4.15
C LEU A 107 -13.49 -4.14 -5.57
N ILE A 108 -12.54 -3.30 -5.98
CA ILE A 108 -12.58 -2.59 -7.27
C ILE A 108 -11.83 -3.35 -8.36
N LEU A 109 -10.64 -3.85 -8.06
CA LEU A 109 -9.73 -4.45 -9.03
C LEU A 109 -9.64 -5.98 -8.92
N ALA A 110 -9.99 -6.56 -7.77
CA ALA A 110 -9.91 -7.99 -7.49
C ALA A 110 -8.56 -8.61 -7.95
N PRO A 111 -7.40 -8.05 -7.54
CA PRO A 111 -6.11 -8.55 -7.99
C PRO A 111 -5.79 -9.92 -7.37
N GLU A 112 -4.89 -10.68 -7.98
CA GLU A 112 -4.43 -11.96 -7.45
C GLU A 112 -3.45 -11.78 -6.28
N VAL A 113 -2.72 -10.65 -6.24
CA VAL A 113 -1.79 -10.30 -5.15
C VAL A 113 -1.67 -8.79 -4.99
N ILE A 114 -1.54 -8.34 -3.76
CA ILE A 114 -1.21 -6.95 -3.42
C ILE A 114 0.14 -6.92 -2.72
N VAL A 115 1.06 -6.11 -3.25
CA VAL A 115 2.41 -5.94 -2.71
C VAL A 115 2.53 -4.58 -2.03
N LEU A 116 2.96 -4.59 -0.78
CA LEU A 116 3.09 -3.41 0.06
C LEU A 116 4.56 -3.10 0.31
N GLY A 117 5.07 -2.04 -0.29
CA GLY A 117 6.45 -1.59 -0.18
C GLY A 117 6.57 -0.17 0.36
N GLY A 118 7.78 0.39 0.25
CA GLY A 118 8.13 1.70 0.78
C GLY A 118 8.69 1.65 2.21
N GLY A 119 9.28 2.76 2.65
CA GLY A 119 10.01 2.83 3.93
C GLY A 119 9.14 2.54 5.16
N VAL A 120 7.86 2.96 5.14
CA VAL A 120 6.91 2.69 6.23
C VAL A 120 6.64 1.19 6.35
N MET A 121 6.45 0.49 5.23
CA MET A 121 6.17 -0.94 5.22
C MET A 121 7.39 -1.84 5.50
N GLN A 122 8.59 -1.27 5.68
CA GLN A 122 9.77 -2.03 6.14
C GLN A 122 9.68 -2.44 7.61
N GLN A 123 8.75 -1.89 8.36
CA GLN A 123 8.47 -2.29 9.74
C GLN A 123 7.81 -3.67 9.76
N SER A 124 8.57 -4.69 10.16
CA SER A 124 8.15 -6.09 10.06
C SER A 124 6.85 -6.43 10.81
N HIS A 125 6.57 -5.71 11.90
CA HIS A 125 5.36 -5.88 12.70
C HIS A 125 4.12 -5.26 12.01
N LEU A 126 4.30 -4.24 11.15
CA LEU A 126 3.18 -3.51 10.55
C LEU A 126 2.38 -4.40 9.59
N LEU A 127 3.03 -5.18 8.73
CA LEU A 127 2.32 -6.05 7.79
C LEU A 127 1.35 -7.01 8.51
N LYS A 128 1.76 -7.55 9.67
CA LYS A 128 0.89 -8.42 10.46
C LYS A 128 -0.36 -7.67 10.95
N LYS A 129 -0.20 -6.44 11.42
CA LYS A 129 -1.33 -5.61 11.86
C LYS A 129 -2.25 -5.26 10.69
N VAL A 130 -1.68 -4.91 9.53
CA VAL A 130 -2.44 -4.64 8.29
C VAL A 130 -3.26 -5.85 7.86
N LYS A 131 -2.70 -7.06 7.87
CA LYS A 131 -3.41 -8.29 7.56
C LYS A 131 -4.62 -8.49 8.49
N GLN A 132 -4.42 -8.30 9.78
CA GLN A 132 -5.50 -8.45 10.77
C GLN A 132 -6.63 -7.43 10.57
N GLU A 133 -6.29 -6.16 10.31
CA GLU A 133 -7.30 -5.13 10.04
C GLU A 133 -8.02 -5.37 8.70
N PHE A 134 -7.30 -5.82 7.68
CA PHE A 134 -7.90 -6.18 6.39
C PHE A 134 -8.91 -7.33 6.54
N GLU A 135 -8.55 -8.40 7.24
CA GLU A 135 -9.48 -9.53 7.49
C GLU A 135 -10.73 -9.09 8.24
N LYS A 136 -10.60 -8.19 9.22
CA LYS A 136 -11.76 -7.60 9.93
C LYS A 136 -12.67 -6.82 8.97
N LEU A 137 -12.09 -6.01 8.08
CA LEU A 137 -12.86 -5.25 7.09
C LEU A 137 -13.54 -6.15 6.06
N MET A 138 -12.84 -7.18 5.59
CA MET A 138 -13.39 -8.14 4.62
C MET A 138 -14.52 -8.97 5.21
N ASN A 139 -14.44 -9.33 6.49
CA ASN A 139 -15.49 -10.04 7.23
C ASN A 139 -16.10 -11.23 6.45
N GLY A 140 -15.30 -11.91 5.63
CA GLY A 140 -15.75 -13.02 4.79
C GLY A 140 -16.64 -12.65 3.61
N TYR A 141 -16.71 -11.36 3.23
CA TYR A 141 -17.62 -10.89 2.17
C TYR A 141 -17.29 -11.43 0.78
N VAL A 142 -16.02 -11.38 0.37
CA VAL A 142 -15.56 -11.98 -0.89
C VAL A 142 -14.38 -12.91 -0.64
N GLY A 143 -14.24 -13.93 -1.51
CA GLY A 143 -13.07 -14.83 -1.47
C GLY A 143 -11.84 -14.16 -2.04
N TYR A 144 -10.70 -14.43 -1.41
CA TYR A 144 -9.35 -14.10 -1.88
C TYR A 144 -8.40 -15.25 -1.44
N PRO A 145 -7.18 -15.37 -1.97
CA PRO A 145 -6.18 -16.31 -1.46
C PRO A 145 -5.98 -16.14 0.06
N SER A 146 -5.27 -17.06 0.71
CA SER A 146 -4.95 -16.84 2.13
C SER A 146 -4.32 -15.44 2.31
N VAL A 147 -4.60 -14.76 3.41
CA VAL A 147 -4.10 -13.40 3.61
C VAL A 147 -2.58 -13.32 3.50
N ASP A 148 -1.89 -14.41 3.83
CA ASP A 148 -0.43 -14.53 3.73
C ASP A 148 0.06 -14.66 2.29
N GLU A 149 -0.71 -15.21 1.38
CA GLU A 149 -0.42 -15.26 -0.06
C GLU A 149 -0.88 -13.97 -0.75
N TYR A 150 -1.97 -13.39 -0.29
CA TYR A 150 -2.60 -12.22 -0.91
C TYR A 150 -1.85 -10.92 -0.63
N LEU A 151 -1.37 -10.71 0.61
CA LEU A 151 -0.67 -9.49 1.03
C LEU A 151 0.80 -9.79 1.28
N GLN A 152 1.66 -9.26 0.40
CA GLN A 152 3.08 -9.53 0.36
C GLN A 152 3.92 -8.26 0.52
N THR A 153 5.15 -8.41 1.00
CA THR A 153 6.21 -7.40 0.84
C THR A 153 6.95 -7.62 -0.49
N PRO A 154 7.67 -6.62 -1.02
CA PRO A 154 8.39 -6.79 -2.28
C PRO A 154 9.42 -7.94 -2.23
N ALA A 155 9.28 -8.95 -3.08
CA ALA A 155 10.24 -10.06 -3.18
C ALA A 155 11.66 -9.61 -3.57
N LEU A 156 11.78 -8.46 -4.25
CA LEU A 156 13.04 -7.86 -4.66
C LEU A 156 13.55 -6.80 -3.66
N GLY A 157 12.92 -6.69 -2.51
CA GLY A 157 13.26 -5.73 -1.46
C GLY A 157 13.36 -4.29 -2.00
N ASN A 158 14.37 -3.55 -1.58
CA ASN A 158 14.61 -2.16 -1.98
C ASN A 158 14.96 -1.99 -3.46
N ASN A 159 15.29 -3.06 -4.17
CA ASN A 159 15.62 -3.01 -5.60
C ASN A 159 14.39 -3.13 -6.52
N ALA A 160 13.19 -3.35 -5.96
CA ALA A 160 11.97 -3.59 -6.74
C ALA A 160 11.68 -2.48 -7.74
N ALA A 161 11.77 -1.21 -7.33
CA ALA A 161 11.53 -0.06 -8.20
C ALA A 161 12.58 0.03 -9.32
N THR A 162 13.87 -0.08 -8.99
CA THR A 162 14.98 0.00 -9.96
C THR A 162 14.88 -1.11 -11.01
N ILE A 163 14.63 -2.35 -10.57
CA ILE A 163 14.48 -3.49 -11.48
C ILE A 163 13.23 -3.31 -12.35
N GLY A 164 12.14 -2.79 -11.79
CA GLY A 164 10.93 -2.48 -12.54
C GLY A 164 11.18 -1.45 -13.66
N CYS A 165 11.84 -0.33 -13.34
CA CYS A 165 12.22 0.68 -14.33
C CYS A 165 13.11 0.12 -15.45
N LEU A 166 14.10 -0.70 -15.10
CA LEU A 166 14.97 -1.35 -16.09
C LEU A 166 14.21 -2.32 -16.99
N ALA A 167 13.26 -3.07 -16.43
CA ALA A 167 12.41 -3.97 -17.22
C ALA A 167 11.53 -3.22 -18.20
N MET A 168 10.93 -2.11 -17.78
CA MET A 168 10.13 -1.22 -18.65
C MET A 168 10.98 -0.59 -19.75
N ALA A 169 12.16 -0.04 -19.41
CA ALA A 169 13.08 0.52 -20.39
C ALA A 169 13.49 -0.52 -21.44
N LYS A 170 13.80 -1.76 -21.02
CA LYS A 170 14.11 -2.86 -21.94
C LYS A 170 12.96 -3.20 -22.87
N ALA A 171 11.72 -3.11 -22.42
CA ALA A 171 10.54 -3.38 -23.25
C ALA A 171 10.35 -2.34 -24.36
N LEU A 172 10.77 -1.10 -24.15
CA LEU A 172 10.71 -0.02 -25.13
C LEU A 172 11.80 -0.12 -26.22
N LEU A 173 12.83 -0.95 -26.03
CA LEU A 173 13.89 -1.17 -27.00
C LEU A 173 13.59 -2.30 -28.02
N LYS A 174 12.44 -2.92 -27.89
CA LYS A 174 11.94 -3.94 -28.82
C LYS A 174 10.94 -3.33 -29.80
#